data_065837ab4172b613bb2eba85f562a934
#
_entry.id   065837ab4172b613bb2eba85f562a934
#
_cell.length_a   1.000
_cell.length_b   1.000
_cell.length_c   1.000
_cell.angle_alpha   90.00
_cell.angle_beta   90.00
_cell.angle_gamma   90.00
#
_symmetry.space_group_name_H-M   'P 1'
#
loop_
_entity.id
_entity.type
_entity.pdbx_description
1 polymer ?
#
loop_
_entity_poly.entity_id
_entity_poly.type
_entity_poly.pdbx_seq_one_letter_code
_entity_poly.pdbx_strand_id
1 'polypeptide(L)'
;MYKDDSLTLHMDLYQINMMQVYFNQGIHNKKAVFEVYFRQLPFKNGFAVFAGLEHIVNYLENLTFSETDIAYLKDLGYPKDFLDYLANLKLELTINSALEGDLVFANEPIFQDRKSVV
;
A
#
# COMPACT_ATOMS: atom_id res chain seq x y z
N MET A 1 14.28 13.58 -8.17
CA MET A 1 14.18 13.54 -6.70
C MET A 1 12.84 14.14 -6.34
N TYR A 2 11.91 13.34 -5.88
CA TYR A 2 10.59 13.81 -5.47
C TYR A 2 10.77 14.72 -4.25
N LYS A 3 10.22 15.94 -4.32
CA LYS A 3 10.27 16.91 -3.22
C LYS A 3 9.14 16.76 -2.21
N ASP A 4 8.26 15.81 -2.43
CA ASP A 4 7.16 15.49 -1.53
C ASP A 4 7.59 14.37 -0.59
N ASP A 5 7.49 14.60 0.70
CA ASP A 5 7.79 13.61 1.73
C ASP A 5 6.74 12.50 1.80
N SER A 6 5.63 12.63 1.06
CA SER A 6 4.57 11.64 0.96
C SER A 6 4.55 10.97 -0.42
N LEU A 7 4.70 9.64 -0.44
CA LEU A 7 4.46 8.81 -1.62
C LEU A 7 3.07 8.16 -1.60
N THR A 8 2.20 8.59 -0.72
CA THR A 8 0.90 7.96 -0.46
C THR A 8 0.00 7.96 -1.69
N LEU A 9 0.00 9.04 -2.49
CA LEU A 9 -0.73 9.09 -3.75
C LEU A 9 0.04 8.53 -4.96
N HIS A 10 1.20 7.90 -4.74
CA HIS A 10 1.93 7.21 -5.81
C HIS A 10 1.30 5.84 -6.11
N MET A 11 0.02 5.87 -6.42
CA MET A 11 -0.82 4.71 -6.74
C MET A 11 -1.78 5.04 -7.88
N ASP A 12 -2.42 4.03 -8.43
CA ASP A 12 -3.43 4.23 -9.48
C ASP A 12 -4.71 4.82 -8.89
N LEU A 13 -5.33 5.77 -9.59
CA LEU A 13 -6.53 6.46 -9.13
C LEU A 13 -7.70 5.50 -8.83
N TYR A 14 -7.78 4.38 -9.54
CA TYR A 14 -8.85 3.40 -9.27
C TYR A 14 -8.77 2.82 -7.86
N GLN A 15 -7.59 2.76 -7.24
CA GLN A 15 -7.43 2.29 -5.87
C GLN A 15 -8.11 3.23 -4.88
N ILE A 16 -7.95 4.55 -5.06
CA ILE A 16 -8.66 5.56 -4.26
C ILE A 16 -10.19 5.44 -4.45
N ASN A 17 -10.64 5.22 -5.69
CA ASN A 17 -12.06 5.00 -5.97
C ASN A 17 -12.60 3.75 -5.27
N MET A 18 -11.83 2.66 -5.25
CA MET A 18 -12.20 1.44 -4.52
C MET A 18 -12.29 1.70 -3.01
N MET A 19 -11.32 2.41 -2.44
CA MET A 19 -11.35 2.81 -1.03
C MET A 19 -12.61 3.60 -0.70
N GLN A 20 -13.01 4.55 -1.56
CA GLN A 20 -14.24 5.32 -1.40
C GLN A 20 -15.48 4.41 -1.43
N VAL A 21 -15.53 3.45 -2.35
CA VAL A 21 -16.65 2.48 -2.40
C VAL A 21 -16.72 1.67 -1.12
N TYR A 22 -15.61 1.16 -0.61
CA TYR A 22 -15.57 0.41 0.64
C TYR A 22 -15.96 1.26 1.85
N PHE A 23 -15.52 2.52 1.87
CA PHE A 23 -15.93 3.48 2.89
C PHE A 23 -17.45 3.71 2.88
N ASN A 24 -18.01 4.02 1.71
CA ASN A 24 -19.44 4.29 1.54
C ASN A 24 -20.32 3.07 1.91
N GLN A 25 -19.81 1.86 1.70
CA GLN A 25 -20.50 0.62 2.06
C GLN A 25 -20.26 0.19 3.51
N GLY A 26 -19.43 0.90 4.28
CA GLY A 26 -19.11 0.55 5.66
C GLY A 26 -18.29 -0.75 5.79
N ILE A 27 -17.58 -1.17 4.74
CA ILE A 27 -16.78 -2.40 4.73
C ILE A 27 -15.26 -2.16 4.75
N HIS A 28 -14.85 -0.91 4.84
CA HIS A 28 -13.44 -0.49 4.86
C HIS A 28 -12.62 -1.05 6.04
N ASN A 29 -13.28 -1.57 7.08
CA ASN A 29 -12.64 -2.24 8.22
C ASN A 29 -12.64 -3.77 8.13
N LYS A 30 -13.07 -4.35 7.01
CA LYS A 30 -13.00 -5.79 6.81
C LYS A 30 -11.56 -6.23 6.63
N LYS A 31 -11.26 -7.44 7.09
CA LYS A 31 -9.94 -8.04 6.93
C LYS A 31 -9.79 -8.59 5.52
N ALA A 32 -8.66 -8.27 4.91
CA ALA A 32 -8.21 -8.83 3.64
C ALA A 32 -6.78 -9.35 3.78
N VAL A 33 -6.34 -10.15 2.84
CA VAL A 33 -4.97 -10.65 2.74
C VAL A 33 -4.49 -10.34 1.32
N PHE A 34 -3.34 -9.72 1.23
CA PHE A 34 -2.68 -9.43 -0.04
C PHE A 34 -1.30 -10.08 -0.05
N GLU A 35 -0.87 -10.46 -1.23
CA GLU A 35 0.42 -11.11 -1.45
C GLU A 35 1.18 -10.38 -2.56
N VAL A 36 2.46 -10.18 -2.32
CA VAL A 36 3.39 -9.63 -3.31
C VAL A 36 4.31 -10.75 -3.77
N TYR A 37 4.41 -10.93 -5.07
CA TYR A 37 5.28 -11.94 -5.69
C TYR A 37 5.75 -11.48 -7.06
N PHE A 38 6.85 -12.04 -7.53
CA PHE A 38 7.28 -11.86 -8.91
C PHE A 38 6.48 -12.77 -9.85
N ARG A 39 5.79 -12.22 -10.83
CA ARG A 39 5.21 -13.01 -11.91
C ARG A 39 6.30 -13.61 -12.79
N GLN A 40 7.33 -12.83 -13.05
CA GLN A 40 8.53 -13.23 -13.78
C GLN A 40 9.71 -12.54 -13.12
N LEU A 41 10.80 -13.28 -12.96
CA LEU A 41 12.03 -12.71 -12.43
C LEU A 41 12.72 -11.84 -13.49
N PRO A 42 13.38 -10.74 -13.09
CA PRO A 42 14.14 -9.91 -14.01
C PRO A 42 15.29 -10.70 -14.64
N PHE A 43 15.69 -10.29 -15.84
CA PHE A 43 16.85 -10.83 -16.56
C PHE A 43 16.77 -12.34 -16.89
N LYS A 44 15.58 -12.95 -16.86
CA LYS A 44 15.38 -14.40 -17.08
C LYS A 44 16.14 -15.28 -16.09
N ASN A 45 16.44 -14.75 -14.89
CA ASN A 45 17.11 -15.52 -13.84
C ASN A 45 16.15 -16.54 -13.23
N GLY A 46 16.72 -17.59 -12.61
CA GLY A 46 15.96 -18.61 -11.89
C GLY A 46 15.55 -18.20 -10.47
N PHE A 47 16.17 -17.16 -9.91
CA PHE A 47 15.90 -16.64 -8.56
C PHE A 47 16.26 -15.16 -8.48
N ALA A 48 15.77 -14.50 -7.42
CA ALA A 48 16.24 -13.19 -7.00
C ALA A 48 16.64 -13.23 -5.52
N VAL A 49 17.42 -12.25 -5.09
CA VAL A 49 17.75 -12.04 -3.67
C VAL A 49 16.81 -10.96 -3.15
N PHE A 50 16.05 -11.28 -2.10
CA PHE A 50 15.13 -10.31 -1.51
C PHE A 50 15.90 -9.23 -0.73
N ALA A 51 15.56 -7.97 -1.01
CA ALA A 51 16.14 -6.81 -0.32
C ALA A 51 15.11 -5.68 -0.26
N GLY A 52 15.15 -4.88 0.81
CA GLY A 52 14.33 -3.69 0.96
C GLY A 52 13.19 -3.83 1.98
N LEU A 53 13.14 -4.88 2.78
CA LEU A 53 12.12 -5.07 3.79
C LEU A 53 12.05 -3.90 4.78
N GLU A 54 13.18 -3.40 5.25
CA GLU A 54 13.25 -2.26 6.16
C GLU A 54 12.62 -1.01 5.56
N HIS A 55 12.87 -0.75 4.27
CA HIS A 55 12.27 0.39 3.57
C HIS A 55 10.75 0.25 3.46
N ILE A 56 10.26 -0.96 3.19
CA ILE A 56 8.81 -1.24 3.12
C ILE A 56 8.17 -1.02 4.49
N VAL A 57 8.74 -1.56 5.55
CA VAL A 57 8.23 -1.42 6.92
C VAL A 57 8.19 0.05 7.33
N ASN A 58 9.32 0.77 7.17
CA ASN A 58 9.40 2.19 7.48
C ASN A 58 8.36 3.03 6.70
N TYR A 59 8.14 2.70 5.43
CA TYR A 59 7.13 3.38 4.62
C TYR A 59 5.72 3.13 5.19
N LEU A 60 5.38 1.88 5.50
CA LEU A 60 4.06 1.51 6.00
C LEU A 60 3.78 2.06 7.40
N GLU A 61 4.77 2.09 8.29
CA GLU A 61 4.66 2.67 9.63
C GLU A 61 4.40 4.19 9.61
N ASN A 62 4.89 4.86 8.57
CA ASN A 62 4.77 6.31 8.42
C ASN A 62 3.76 6.72 7.34
N LEU A 63 3.00 5.77 6.78
CA LEU A 63 2.04 6.05 5.73
C LEU A 63 0.91 6.94 6.26
N THR A 64 0.81 8.13 5.69
CA THR A 64 -0.23 9.11 5.99
C THR A 64 -0.62 9.85 4.72
N PHE A 65 -1.86 10.33 4.64
CA PHE A 65 -2.26 11.29 3.63
C PHE A 65 -1.92 12.69 4.12
N SER A 66 -1.02 13.37 3.42
CA SER A 66 -0.62 14.74 3.74
C SER A 66 -1.73 15.75 3.48
N GLU A 67 -1.59 16.96 4.00
CA GLU A 67 -2.53 18.05 3.71
C GLU A 67 -2.62 18.34 2.20
N THR A 68 -1.50 18.24 1.48
CA THR A 68 -1.43 18.41 0.03
C THR A 68 -2.13 17.29 -0.72
N ASP A 69 -2.01 16.04 -0.25
CA ASP A 69 -2.74 14.90 -0.81
C ASP A 69 -4.25 15.09 -0.67
N ILE A 70 -4.70 15.47 0.54
CA ILE A 70 -6.12 15.72 0.81
C ILE A 70 -6.65 16.90 -0.02
N ALA A 71 -5.88 17.99 -0.16
CA ALA A 71 -6.26 19.12 -1.01
C ALA A 71 -6.41 18.69 -2.48
N TYR A 72 -5.48 17.90 -3.00
CA TYR A 72 -5.55 17.37 -4.35
C TYR A 72 -6.79 16.48 -4.58
N LEU A 73 -7.06 15.55 -3.66
CA LEU A 73 -8.25 14.69 -3.74
C LEU A 73 -9.56 15.50 -3.65
N LYS A 74 -9.56 16.57 -2.85
CA LYS A 74 -10.69 17.51 -2.78
C LYS A 74 -10.94 18.20 -4.13
N ASP A 75 -9.89 18.64 -4.81
CA ASP A 75 -9.98 19.27 -6.13
C ASP A 75 -10.48 18.29 -7.21
N LEU A 76 -10.22 16.99 -7.03
CA LEU A 76 -10.77 15.92 -7.86
C LEU A 76 -12.26 15.62 -7.55
N GLY A 77 -12.84 16.22 -6.51
CA GLY A 77 -14.26 16.10 -6.18
C GLY A 77 -14.62 15.00 -5.19
N TYR A 78 -13.65 14.45 -4.45
CA TYR A 78 -13.95 13.48 -3.40
C TYR A 78 -14.72 14.13 -2.23
N PRO A 79 -15.72 13.44 -1.63
CA PRO A 79 -16.55 14.00 -0.59
C PRO A 79 -15.79 14.19 0.73
N LYS A 80 -16.21 15.19 1.49
CA LYS A 80 -15.51 15.63 2.71
C LYS A 80 -15.37 14.53 3.75
N ASP A 81 -16.40 13.74 4.00
CA ASP A 81 -16.40 12.66 4.98
C ASP A 81 -15.35 11.58 4.65
N PHE A 82 -15.22 11.23 3.38
CA PHE A 82 -14.16 10.33 2.92
C PHE A 82 -12.76 10.96 3.06
N LEU A 83 -12.61 12.24 2.74
CA LEU A 83 -11.35 12.96 2.92
C LEU A 83 -10.94 13.04 4.40
N ASP A 84 -11.90 13.31 5.29
CA ASP A 84 -11.66 13.32 6.74
C ASP A 84 -11.25 11.92 7.23
N TYR A 85 -11.82 10.86 6.67
CA TYR A 85 -11.42 9.48 6.95
C TYR A 85 -9.96 9.23 6.53
N LEU A 86 -9.58 9.61 5.30
CA LEU A 86 -8.21 9.44 4.80
C LEU A 86 -7.19 10.23 5.63
N ALA A 87 -7.50 11.48 5.99
CA ALA A 87 -6.63 12.32 6.79
C ALA A 87 -6.33 11.75 8.19
N ASN A 88 -7.24 10.93 8.72
CA ASN A 88 -7.11 10.31 10.04
C ASN A 88 -6.77 8.80 9.94
N LEU A 89 -6.49 8.30 8.75
CA LEU A 89 -6.20 6.89 8.53
C LEU A 89 -4.96 6.47 9.32
N LYS A 90 -5.12 5.39 10.08
CA LYS A 90 -4.00 4.70 10.73
C LYS A 90 -3.95 3.29 10.18
N LEU A 91 -2.86 3.00 9.49
CA LEU A 91 -2.64 1.68 8.92
C LEU A 91 -2.27 0.70 10.04
N GLU A 92 -3.02 -0.39 10.12
CA GLU A 92 -2.73 -1.49 11.04
C GLU A 92 -2.59 -2.78 10.23
N LEU A 93 -1.38 -3.25 10.03
CA LEU A 93 -1.05 -4.44 9.25
C LEU A 93 -0.29 -5.47 10.07
N THR A 94 -0.47 -6.73 9.73
CA THR A 94 0.44 -7.81 10.11
C THR A 94 1.15 -8.27 8.85
N ILE A 95 2.47 -8.20 8.85
CA ILE A 95 3.31 -8.51 7.70
C ILE A 95 4.06 -9.82 7.97
N ASN A 96 3.95 -10.75 7.04
CA ASN A 96 4.83 -11.91 6.93
C ASN A 96 5.66 -11.77 5.66
N SER A 97 6.97 -11.89 5.75
CA SER A 97 7.83 -11.71 4.57
C SER A 97 9.03 -12.65 4.62
N ALA A 98 9.64 -12.86 3.45
CA ALA A 98 11.01 -13.31 3.36
C ALA A 98 11.95 -12.37 4.14
N LEU A 99 13.09 -12.85 4.57
CA LEU A 99 14.11 -12.02 5.22
C LEU A 99 15.07 -11.39 4.21
N GLU A 100 15.70 -10.30 4.61
CA GLU A 100 16.77 -9.70 3.80
C GLU A 100 17.84 -10.76 3.46
N GLY A 101 18.14 -10.88 2.18
CA GLY A 101 19.12 -11.82 1.65
C GLY A 101 18.57 -13.20 1.30
N ASP A 102 17.31 -13.49 1.58
CA ASP A 102 16.69 -14.76 1.18
C ASP A 102 16.58 -14.89 -0.34
N LEU A 103 16.73 -16.12 -0.82
CA LEU A 103 16.44 -16.44 -2.22
C LEU A 103 14.94 -16.55 -2.42
N VAL A 104 14.41 -15.86 -3.41
CA VAL A 104 12.99 -15.85 -3.76
C VAL A 104 12.80 -16.25 -5.22
N PHE A 105 11.67 -16.89 -5.49
CA PHE A 105 11.34 -17.44 -6.80
C PHE A 105 10.08 -16.82 -7.38
N ALA A 106 9.91 -16.95 -8.70
CA ALA A 106 8.69 -16.47 -9.34
C ALA A 106 7.46 -17.25 -8.85
N ASN A 107 6.33 -16.54 -8.73
CA ASN A 107 5.03 -17.07 -8.29
C ASN A 107 5.00 -17.60 -6.83
N GLU A 108 6.02 -17.30 -6.05
CA GLU A 108 6.02 -17.55 -4.60
C GLU A 108 5.84 -16.23 -3.85
N PRO A 109 4.93 -16.16 -2.84
CA PRO A 109 4.77 -14.97 -2.03
C PRO A 109 6.06 -14.62 -1.30
N ILE A 110 6.56 -13.42 -1.53
CA ILE A 110 7.72 -12.86 -0.82
C ILE A 110 7.32 -11.96 0.33
N PHE A 111 6.09 -11.45 0.27
CA PHE A 111 5.53 -10.56 1.24
C PHE A 111 4.01 -10.78 1.27
N GLN A 112 3.47 -10.95 2.47
CA GLN A 112 2.04 -11.09 2.70
C GLN A 112 1.63 -10.11 3.79
N ASP A 113 0.64 -9.30 3.52
CA ASP A 113 -0.01 -8.49 4.53
C ASP A 113 -1.39 -9.05 4.89
N ARG A 114 -1.76 -8.86 6.12
CA ARG A 114 -3.05 -9.28 6.64
C ARG A 114 -3.60 -8.16 7.48
N LYS A 115 -4.61 -7.50 7.02
CA LYS A 115 -5.62 -6.74 7.76
C LYS A 115 -6.50 -5.87 6.88
N SER A 116 -6.87 -4.68 7.26
CA SER A 116 -8.04 -3.99 6.73
C SER A 116 -7.99 -3.71 5.22
N VAL A 117 -9.15 -3.56 4.63
CA VAL A 117 -9.43 -3.42 3.19
C VAL A 117 -8.94 -2.07 2.62
N VAL A 118 -8.29 -1.28 3.41
CA VAL A 118 -7.78 0.01 2.95
C VAL A 118 -6.34 -0.08 2.52
#